data_ff69cae1e94ffd5286bade80ce0639b9
#
_entry.id   ff69cae1e94ffd5286bade80ce0639b9
#
_cell.length_a   1.000
_cell.length_b   1.000
_cell.length_c   1.000
_cell.angle_alpha   90.00
_cell.angle_beta   90.00
_cell.angle_gamma   90.00
#
_symmetry.space_group_name_H-M   'P 1'
#
loop_
_entity.id
_entity.type
_entity.pdbx_description
1 polymer ?
#
loop_
_entity_poly.entity_id
_entity_poly.type
_entity_poly.pdbx_seq_one_letter_code
_entity_poly.pdbx_strand_id
1 'polypeptide(L)'
;MYKRQVDEFEKAIAQSQIIMFPGGFSAGDEPDGSAKFFATAFRNAKMKEAVEKLLNERDGLALGICNGFQALIKLGLVPYGEIRQQDAQSPTLTYNTINRHISKMVYTKVVSNKSPWLAQAKLGQTYCNPASHGEGRFVAPKEWLDKLFENGQVATQYVD
;
A
#
# COMPACT_ATOMS: atom_id res chain seq x y z
N MET A 1 9.40 16.31 12.21
CA MET A 1 10.62 15.54 11.84
C MET A 1 11.77 16.50 11.74
N TYR A 2 12.91 16.21 12.37
CA TYR A 2 14.08 17.10 12.33
C TYR A 2 14.74 17.04 10.96
N LYS A 3 15.24 18.19 10.47
CA LYS A 3 15.88 18.31 9.14
C LYS A 3 16.94 17.23 8.89
N ARG A 4 17.79 16.96 9.88
CA ARG A 4 18.82 15.91 9.82
C ARG A 4 18.25 14.52 9.53
N GLN A 5 17.14 14.14 10.16
CA GLN A 5 16.50 12.84 9.93
C GLN A 5 15.94 12.71 8.51
N VAL A 6 15.37 13.79 7.97
CA VAL A 6 14.88 13.80 6.57
C VAL A 6 16.04 13.60 5.61
N ASP A 7 17.17 14.27 5.81
CA ASP A 7 18.37 14.14 4.96
C ASP A 7 18.98 12.71 5.05
N GLU A 8 18.95 12.10 6.23
CA GLU A 8 19.39 10.69 6.43
C GLU A 8 18.48 9.70 5.70
N PHE A 9 17.17 9.86 5.79
CA PHE A 9 16.20 9.04 5.07
C PHE A 9 16.29 9.21 3.55
N GLU A 10 16.40 10.45 3.07
CA GLU A 10 16.61 10.74 1.65
C GLU A 10 17.82 9.98 1.10
N LYS A 11 18.96 10.04 1.81
CA LYS A 11 20.17 9.30 1.42
C LYS A 11 19.98 7.78 1.43
N ALA A 12 19.31 7.26 2.45
CA ALA A 12 19.03 5.84 2.54
C ALA A 12 18.16 5.35 1.37
N ILE A 13 17.10 6.10 1.03
CA ILE A 13 16.24 5.78 -0.12
C ILE A 13 17.03 5.88 -1.44
N ALA A 14 17.89 6.90 -1.58
CA ALA A 14 18.71 7.08 -2.77
C ALA A 14 19.69 5.93 -3.03
N GLN A 15 20.07 5.19 -2.00
CA GLN A 15 20.98 4.03 -2.11
C GLN A 15 20.24 2.68 -2.15
N SER A 16 18.93 2.67 -1.92
CA SER A 16 18.13 1.45 -1.86
C SER A 16 17.54 1.11 -3.23
N GLN A 17 17.23 -0.16 -3.46
CA GLN A 17 16.50 -0.68 -4.61
C GLN A 17 15.04 -1.00 -4.25
N ILE A 18 14.78 -1.22 -2.97
CA ILE A 18 13.46 -1.55 -2.44
C ILE A 18 13.19 -0.69 -1.22
N ILE A 19 11.99 -0.11 -1.16
CA ILE A 19 11.47 0.51 0.05
C ILE A 19 10.36 -0.35 0.64
N MET A 20 10.44 -0.65 1.94
CA MET A 20 9.43 -1.43 2.64
C MET A 20 8.74 -0.58 3.70
N PHE A 21 7.42 -0.56 3.65
CA PHE A 21 6.54 -0.01 4.68
C PHE A 21 6.03 -1.18 5.53
N PRO A 22 6.57 -1.39 6.74
CA PRO A 22 6.19 -2.52 7.57
C PRO A 22 4.79 -2.35 8.17
N GLY A 23 4.26 -3.43 8.71
CA GLY A 23 3.06 -3.43 9.53
C GLY A 23 3.33 -2.95 10.95
N GLY A 24 2.31 -3.04 11.77
CA GLY A 24 2.30 -2.64 13.18
C GLY A 24 1.50 -1.35 13.39
N PHE A 25 1.30 -1.00 14.66
CA PHE A 25 0.59 0.20 15.05
C PHE A 25 1.59 1.30 15.42
N SER A 26 1.42 2.48 14.85
CA SER A 26 2.19 3.67 15.19
C SER A 26 1.45 4.48 16.25
N ALA A 27 2.16 4.95 17.27
CA ALA A 27 1.57 5.76 18.35
C ALA A 27 0.89 7.05 17.88
N GLY A 28 1.17 7.51 16.67
CA GLY A 28 0.56 8.69 16.07
C GLY A 28 -0.61 8.41 15.13
N ASP A 29 -1.06 7.17 15.00
CA ASP A 29 -2.15 6.83 14.08
C ASP A 29 -3.54 7.16 14.64
N GLU A 30 -3.72 7.03 15.95
CA GLU A 30 -4.96 7.39 16.62
C GLU A 30 -5.02 8.91 16.96
N PRO A 31 -6.19 9.53 16.88
CA PRO A 31 -7.51 9.02 16.44
C PRO A 31 -7.75 9.08 14.93
N ASP A 32 -6.82 9.56 14.14
CA ASP A 32 -7.02 9.90 12.72
C ASP A 32 -6.82 8.71 11.77
N GLY A 33 -6.65 7.52 12.30
CA GLY A 33 -6.60 6.27 11.56
C GLY A 33 -5.20 5.80 11.17
N SER A 34 -5.14 4.58 10.71
CA SER A 34 -3.91 3.84 10.40
C SER A 34 -3.00 4.55 9.40
N ALA A 35 -1.70 4.34 9.54
CA ALA A 35 -0.65 4.86 8.65
C ALA A 35 -0.48 6.39 8.60
N LYS A 36 -1.07 7.14 9.54
CA LYS A 36 -0.93 8.60 9.62
C LYS A 36 0.54 9.04 9.71
N PHE A 37 1.33 8.35 10.51
CA PHE A 37 2.75 8.66 10.69
C PHE A 37 3.52 8.55 9.36
N PHE A 38 3.37 7.44 8.64
CA PHE A 38 3.99 7.26 7.33
C PHE A 38 3.52 8.33 6.33
N ALA A 39 2.21 8.55 6.25
CA ALA A 39 1.66 9.54 5.33
C ALA A 39 2.21 10.95 5.58
N THR A 40 2.33 11.36 6.84
CA THR A 40 2.89 12.65 7.21
C THR A 40 4.38 12.75 6.86
N ALA A 41 5.16 11.72 7.17
CA ALA A 41 6.59 11.70 6.92
C ALA A 41 6.92 11.75 5.41
N PHE A 42 6.26 10.91 4.62
CA PHE A 42 6.55 10.75 3.19
C PHE A 42 5.92 11.83 2.30
N ARG A 43 5.05 12.69 2.83
CA ARG A 43 4.62 13.93 2.16
C ARG A 43 5.63 15.06 2.24
N ASN A 44 6.69 14.92 3.04
CA ASN A 44 7.82 15.86 2.99
C ASN A 44 8.43 15.86 1.58
N ALA A 45 8.72 17.04 1.03
CA ALA A 45 9.15 17.19 -0.37
C ALA A 45 10.37 16.34 -0.73
N LYS A 46 11.41 16.31 0.14
CA LYS A 46 12.61 15.49 -0.10
C LYS A 46 12.34 13.99 -0.08
N MET A 47 11.50 13.54 0.87
CA MET A 47 11.10 12.15 0.97
C MET A 47 10.28 11.73 -0.25
N LYS A 48 9.32 12.57 -0.65
CA LYS A 48 8.50 12.36 -1.84
C LYS A 48 9.39 12.22 -3.08
N GLU A 49 10.27 13.19 -3.33
CA GLU A 49 11.18 13.17 -4.48
C GLU A 49 12.07 11.92 -4.49
N ALA A 50 12.64 11.54 -3.35
CA ALA A 50 13.48 10.35 -3.25
C ALA A 50 12.73 9.06 -3.58
N VAL A 51 11.48 8.92 -3.12
CA VAL A 51 10.63 7.76 -3.45
C VAL A 51 10.25 7.76 -4.92
N GLU A 52 9.85 8.90 -5.48
CA GLU A 52 9.47 9.00 -6.89
C GLU A 52 10.66 8.71 -7.83
N LYS A 53 11.86 9.18 -7.50
CA LYS A 53 13.09 8.79 -8.22
C LYS A 53 13.39 7.30 -8.11
N LEU A 54 13.23 6.71 -6.93
CA LEU A 54 13.42 5.26 -6.75
C LEU A 54 12.50 4.47 -7.68
N LEU A 55 11.21 4.82 -7.72
CA LEU A 55 10.20 4.05 -8.44
C LEU A 55 10.18 4.31 -9.95
N ASN A 56 10.39 5.58 -10.38
CA ASN A 56 10.16 5.99 -11.76
C ASN A 56 11.45 6.13 -12.59
N GLU A 57 12.60 6.40 -11.95
CA GLU A 57 13.87 6.60 -12.66
C GLU A 57 14.84 5.43 -12.47
N ARG A 58 14.78 4.75 -11.32
CA ARG A 58 15.72 3.69 -10.94
C ARG A 58 15.13 2.28 -10.99
N ASP A 59 13.89 2.15 -11.46
CA ASP A 59 13.15 0.87 -11.55
C ASP A 59 13.10 0.11 -10.21
N GLY A 60 13.02 0.86 -9.12
CA GLY A 60 12.95 0.30 -7.77
C GLY A 60 11.55 -0.19 -7.41
N LEU A 61 11.45 -0.87 -6.28
CA LEU A 61 10.20 -1.47 -5.81
C LEU A 61 9.76 -0.89 -4.48
N ALA A 62 8.45 -0.89 -4.25
CA ALA A 62 7.84 -0.62 -2.96
C ALA A 62 7.00 -1.80 -2.48
N LEU A 63 7.10 -2.13 -1.18
CA LEU A 63 6.30 -3.15 -0.54
C LEU A 63 5.63 -2.57 0.70
N GLY A 64 4.31 -2.73 0.81
CA GLY A 64 3.55 -2.34 1.99
C GLY A 64 2.85 -3.53 2.62
N ILE A 65 3.10 -3.76 3.90
CA ILE A 65 2.50 -4.86 4.66
C ILE A 65 1.57 -4.30 5.74
N CYS A 66 0.31 -4.74 5.77
CA CYS A 66 -0.67 -4.35 6.78
C CYS A 66 -0.80 -2.82 6.89
N ASN A 67 -0.39 -2.19 8.00
CA ASN A 67 -0.36 -0.73 8.14
C ASN A 67 0.49 -0.04 7.05
N GLY A 68 1.55 -0.69 6.58
CA GLY A 68 2.35 -0.20 5.45
C GLY A 68 1.57 -0.20 4.13
N PHE A 69 0.69 -1.17 3.89
CA PHE A 69 -0.21 -1.13 2.73
C PHE A 69 -1.22 0.01 2.84
N GLN A 70 -1.76 0.25 4.04
CA GLN A 70 -2.60 1.42 4.30
C GLN A 70 -1.84 2.73 4.02
N ALA A 71 -0.53 2.77 4.33
CA ALA A 71 0.32 3.91 4.00
C ALA A 71 0.46 4.11 2.49
N LEU A 72 0.70 3.05 1.71
CA LEU A 72 0.78 3.13 0.25
C LEU A 72 -0.51 3.69 -0.36
N ILE A 73 -1.67 3.25 0.13
CA ILE A 73 -2.98 3.78 -0.29
C ILE A 73 -3.11 5.25 0.08
N LYS A 74 -2.86 5.63 1.34
CA LYS A 74 -2.99 7.03 1.81
C LYS A 74 -2.02 8.00 1.13
N LEU A 75 -0.87 7.52 0.72
CA LEU A 75 0.11 8.31 -0.03
C LEU A 75 -0.27 8.45 -1.50
N GLY A 76 -1.09 7.57 -2.05
CA GLY A 76 -1.42 7.50 -3.46
C GLY A 76 -0.45 6.62 -4.27
N LEU A 77 0.59 6.06 -3.65
CA LEU A 77 1.51 5.13 -4.33
C LEU A 77 0.76 3.92 -4.89
N VAL A 78 -0.29 3.48 -4.23
CA VAL A 78 -1.28 2.55 -4.76
C VAL A 78 -2.63 3.29 -4.78
N PRO A 79 -3.32 3.38 -5.91
CA PRO A 79 -3.02 2.76 -7.21
C PRO A 79 -2.29 3.67 -8.21
N TYR A 80 -1.94 4.90 -7.86
CA TYR A 80 -1.51 5.92 -8.82
C TYR A 80 -0.02 5.83 -9.22
N GLY A 81 0.83 5.21 -8.39
CA GLY A 81 2.28 5.16 -8.61
C GLY A 81 3.03 6.43 -8.24
N GLU A 82 2.35 7.41 -7.66
CA GLU A 82 2.92 8.70 -7.22
C GLU A 82 2.41 9.12 -5.85
N ILE A 83 3.19 9.91 -5.12
CA ILE A 83 2.73 10.51 -3.86
C ILE A 83 1.87 11.73 -4.17
N ARG A 84 0.56 11.59 -3.95
CA ARG A 84 -0.43 12.63 -4.20
C ARG A 84 -1.44 12.76 -3.08
N GLN A 85 -2.15 13.88 -3.07
CA GLN A 85 -3.29 14.06 -2.18
C GLN A 85 -4.48 13.27 -2.70
N GLN A 86 -5.14 12.55 -1.83
CA GLN A 86 -6.38 11.84 -2.15
C GLN A 86 -7.57 12.81 -2.10
N ASP A 87 -8.59 12.49 -2.87
CA ASP A 87 -9.90 13.15 -2.91
C ASP A 87 -11.02 12.17 -2.51
N ALA A 88 -12.26 12.64 -2.54
CA ALA A 88 -13.42 11.84 -2.17
C ALA A 88 -13.69 10.64 -3.09
N GLN A 89 -13.11 10.61 -4.28
CA GLN A 89 -13.26 9.53 -5.26
C GLN A 89 -12.05 8.58 -5.27
N SER A 90 -11.03 8.88 -4.49
CA SER A 90 -9.83 8.06 -4.44
C SER A 90 -10.09 6.71 -3.76
N PRO A 91 -9.52 5.61 -4.28
CA PRO A 91 -9.54 4.33 -3.58
C PRO A 91 -8.97 4.44 -2.17
N THR A 92 -9.59 3.77 -1.22
CA THR A 92 -9.17 3.81 0.18
C THR A 92 -9.35 2.48 0.89
N LEU A 93 -8.72 2.33 2.05
CA LEU A 93 -9.00 1.27 3.01
C LEU A 93 -9.80 1.84 4.18
N THR A 94 -10.81 1.09 4.64
CA THR A 94 -11.69 1.50 5.71
C THR A 94 -12.09 0.32 6.60
N TYR A 95 -12.91 0.61 7.61
CA TYR A 95 -13.39 -0.37 8.56
C TYR A 95 -14.13 -1.54 7.92
N ASN A 96 -13.98 -2.71 8.52
CA ASN A 96 -14.79 -3.88 8.18
C ASN A 96 -16.27 -3.57 8.37
N THR A 97 -17.12 -4.14 7.51
CA THR A 97 -18.58 -3.95 7.59
C THR A 97 -19.20 -4.44 8.90
N ILE A 98 -18.53 -5.35 9.59
CA ILE A 98 -18.96 -5.87 10.89
C ILE A 98 -18.53 -5.00 12.08
N ASN A 99 -17.88 -3.86 11.83
CA ASN A 99 -17.38 -2.90 12.83
C ASN A 99 -16.46 -3.52 13.91
N ARG A 100 -15.75 -4.59 13.57
CA ARG A 100 -14.79 -5.23 14.47
C ARG A 100 -13.64 -5.87 13.72
N HIS A 101 -12.60 -6.19 14.44
CA HIS A 101 -11.45 -6.93 13.95
C HIS A 101 -11.87 -8.35 13.51
N ILE A 102 -11.30 -8.79 12.38
CA ILE A 102 -11.39 -10.17 11.88
C ILE A 102 -10.00 -10.78 11.97
N SER A 103 -9.93 -12.03 12.46
CA SER A 103 -8.73 -12.86 12.42
C SER A 103 -9.14 -14.26 12.00
N LYS A 104 -8.80 -14.65 10.76
CA LYS A 104 -9.11 -15.97 10.21
C LYS A 104 -8.22 -16.33 9.02
N MET A 105 -8.15 -17.62 8.70
CA MET A 105 -7.59 -18.06 7.44
C MET A 105 -8.58 -17.77 6.29
N VAL A 106 -8.04 -17.28 5.18
CA VAL A 106 -8.81 -16.95 3.96
C VAL A 106 -8.10 -17.51 2.74
N TYR A 107 -8.87 -17.83 1.72
CA TYR A 107 -8.30 -18.23 0.44
C TYR A 107 -8.24 -17.04 -0.51
N THR A 108 -7.10 -16.88 -1.18
CA THR A 108 -6.90 -15.87 -2.21
C THR A 108 -6.42 -16.51 -3.50
N LYS A 109 -7.05 -16.14 -4.60
CA LYS A 109 -6.68 -16.60 -5.94
C LYS A 109 -5.89 -15.52 -6.67
N VAL A 110 -4.77 -15.88 -7.29
CA VAL A 110 -3.97 -14.99 -8.13
C VAL A 110 -4.74 -14.66 -9.40
N VAL A 111 -5.06 -13.39 -9.61
CA VAL A 111 -5.79 -12.91 -10.80
C VAL A 111 -4.92 -12.04 -11.71
N SER A 112 -3.77 -11.58 -11.20
CA SER A 112 -2.73 -10.92 -11.98
C SER A 112 -1.35 -11.23 -11.40
N ASN A 113 -0.37 -11.47 -12.26
CA ASN A 113 1.05 -11.59 -11.90
C ASN A 113 1.89 -10.46 -12.52
N LYS A 114 1.25 -9.34 -12.85
CA LYS A 114 1.90 -8.15 -13.42
C LYS A 114 2.91 -7.53 -12.45
N SER A 115 2.63 -7.59 -11.15
CA SER A 115 3.53 -7.09 -10.13
C SER A 115 4.80 -7.94 -10.07
N PRO A 116 6.01 -7.33 -10.01
CA PRO A 116 7.27 -8.05 -9.80
C PRO A 116 7.25 -8.98 -8.58
N TRP A 117 6.51 -8.63 -7.53
CA TRP A 117 6.32 -9.46 -6.34
C TRP A 117 5.61 -10.79 -6.61
N LEU A 118 4.85 -10.87 -7.71
CA LEU A 118 4.07 -12.05 -8.10
C LEU A 118 4.51 -12.62 -9.46
N ALA A 119 5.64 -12.21 -9.99
CA ALA A 119 6.12 -12.64 -11.31
C ALA A 119 6.24 -14.16 -11.46
N GLN A 120 6.48 -14.88 -10.35
CA GLN A 120 6.59 -16.34 -10.32
C GLN A 120 5.28 -17.03 -9.92
N ALA A 121 4.24 -16.28 -9.55
CA ALA A 121 2.95 -16.85 -9.17
C ALA A 121 2.16 -17.28 -10.42
N LYS A 122 1.51 -18.44 -10.35
CA LYS A 122 0.66 -18.95 -11.43
C LYS A 122 -0.72 -18.30 -11.36
N LEU A 123 -1.18 -17.76 -12.48
CA LEU A 123 -2.56 -17.25 -12.60
C LEU A 123 -3.56 -18.36 -12.27
N GLY A 124 -4.58 -18.02 -11.49
CA GLY A 124 -5.60 -18.95 -11.02
C GLY A 124 -5.19 -19.79 -9.80
N GLN A 125 -3.93 -19.79 -9.39
CA GLN A 125 -3.49 -20.51 -8.19
C GLN A 125 -4.10 -19.88 -6.93
N THR A 126 -4.54 -20.75 -6.02
CA THR A 126 -5.14 -20.34 -4.74
C THR A 126 -4.17 -20.60 -3.60
N TYR A 127 -4.08 -19.66 -2.69
CA TYR A 127 -3.28 -19.72 -1.47
C TYR A 127 -4.15 -19.49 -0.25
N CYS A 128 -3.86 -20.21 0.84
CA CYS A 128 -4.47 -19.98 2.13
C CYS A 128 -3.59 -19.05 2.95
N ASN A 129 -4.11 -17.88 3.32
CA ASN A 129 -3.37 -16.85 4.03
C ASN A 129 -4.12 -16.41 5.29
N PRO A 130 -3.40 -16.04 6.36
CA PRO A 130 -4.03 -15.41 7.51
C PRO A 130 -4.47 -13.98 7.16
N ALA A 131 -5.72 -13.65 7.43
CA ALA A 131 -6.24 -12.28 7.42
C ALA A 131 -6.50 -11.83 8.86
N SER A 132 -5.92 -10.69 9.26
CA SER A 132 -6.08 -10.13 10.59
C SER A 132 -6.10 -8.60 10.48
N HIS A 133 -7.30 -8.02 10.46
CA HIS A 133 -7.49 -6.58 10.33
C HIS A 133 -8.84 -6.09 10.83
N GLY A 134 -8.90 -4.81 11.24
CA GLY A 134 -10.12 -4.04 11.48
C GLY A 134 -10.45 -3.06 10.35
N GLU A 135 -9.43 -2.61 9.62
CA GLU A 135 -9.47 -1.57 8.58
C GLU A 135 -8.87 -2.03 7.26
N GLY A 136 -9.11 -3.28 6.88
CA GLY A 136 -8.56 -3.87 5.64
C GLY A 136 -9.56 -3.90 4.47
N ARG A 137 -10.73 -3.26 4.59
CA ARG A 137 -11.74 -3.22 3.54
C ARG A 137 -11.38 -2.18 2.49
N PHE A 138 -11.05 -2.64 1.28
CA PHE A 138 -10.81 -1.76 0.13
C PHE A 138 -12.14 -1.24 -0.43
N VAL A 139 -12.21 0.05 -0.66
CA VAL A 139 -13.38 0.74 -1.23
C VAL A 139 -12.92 1.67 -2.34
N ALA A 140 -13.59 1.59 -3.47
CA ALA A 140 -13.38 2.49 -4.59
C ALA A 140 -14.69 2.63 -5.41
N PRO A 141 -14.88 3.74 -6.14
CA PRO A 141 -15.93 3.84 -7.16
C PRO A 141 -15.81 2.73 -8.20
N LYS A 142 -16.95 2.33 -8.78
CA LYS A 142 -16.98 1.24 -9.77
C LYS A 142 -16.00 1.45 -10.93
N GLU A 143 -15.91 2.67 -11.44
CA GLU A 143 -15.00 3.03 -12.53
C GLU A 143 -13.53 2.79 -12.16
N TRP A 144 -13.16 3.03 -10.91
CA TRP A 144 -11.82 2.72 -10.40
C TRP A 144 -11.59 1.21 -10.29
N LEU A 145 -12.59 0.46 -9.80
CA LEU A 145 -12.49 -1.00 -9.72
C LEU A 145 -12.28 -1.59 -11.12
N ASP A 146 -13.09 -1.19 -12.09
CA ASP A 146 -12.97 -1.66 -13.48
C ASP A 146 -11.55 -1.39 -14.03
N LYS A 147 -11.04 -0.17 -13.89
CA LYS A 147 -9.66 0.20 -14.30
C LYS A 147 -8.58 -0.64 -13.60
N LEU A 148 -8.71 -0.88 -12.31
CA LEU A 148 -7.73 -1.67 -11.56
C LEU A 148 -7.66 -3.11 -12.06
N PHE A 149 -8.80 -3.70 -12.42
CA PHE A 149 -8.86 -5.03 -13.02
C PHE A 149 -8.30 -5.03 -14.45
N GLU A 150 -8.74 -4.11 -15.30
CA GLU A 150 -8.25 -3.97 -16.68
C GLU A 150 -6.74 -3.77 -16.74
N ASN A 151 -6.19 -2.96 -15.85
CA ASN A 151 -4.75 -2.70 -15.75
C ASN A 151 -3.95 -3.85 -15.10
N GLY A 152 -4.61 -4.89 -14.59
CA GLY A 152 -3.95 -5.97 -13.85
C GLY A 152 -3.33 -5.55 -12.52
N GLN A 153 -3.85 -4.48 -11.92
CA GLN A 153 -3.39 -3.96 -10.62
C GLN A 153 -4.00 -4.72 -9.44
N VAL A 154 -5.08 -5.47 -9.66
CA VAL A 154 -5.63 -6.40 -8.66
C VAL A 154 -4.84 -7.70 -8.75
N ALA A 155 -4.00 -7.95 -7.77
CA ALA A 155 -3.11 -9.10 -7.76
C ALA A 155 -3.82 -10.39 -7.35
N THR A 156 -4.64 -10.32 -6.32
CA THR A 156 -5.40 -11.47 -5.78
C THR A 156 -6.82 -11.08 -5.43
N GLN A 157 -7.69 -12.08 -5.43
CA GLN A 157 -9.09 -11.97 -4.98
C GLN A 157 -9.39 -13.04 -3.94
N TYR A 158 -10.23 -12.70 -2.97
CA TYR A 158 -10.80 -13.67 -2.06
C TYR A 158 -11.66 -14.68 -2.83
N VAL A 159 -11.56 -15.93 -2.44
CA VAL A 159 -12.38 -17.04 -2.97
C VAL A 159 -12.83 -17.92 -1.81
N ASP A 160 -13.96 -18.64 -2.02
CA ASP A 160 -14.50 -19.61 -1.07
C ASP A 160 -13.72 -20.94 -1.09
#